data_7f8455e9237bff011f5f21168f26818d
#
_entry.id   7f8455e9237bff011f5f21168f26818d
#
_cell.length_a   1.000
_cell.length_b   1.000
_cell.length_c   1.000
_cell.angle_alpha   90.00
_cell.angle_beta   90.00
_cell.angle_gamma   90.00
#
_symmetry.space_group_name_H-M   'P 1'
#
loop_
_entity.id
_entity.type
_entity.pdbx_description
1 polymer ?
#
loop_
_entity_poly.entity_id
_entity_poly.type
_entity_poly.pdbx_seq_one_letter_code
_entity_poly.pdbx_strand_id
1 'polypeptide(L)'
;MGWEELIDALDELETEVEYDGYFCSIKDAIIIVTLGSMCELKSVMRIHSWATTSTVSKFLAESFGITRIPCYGRLPELPALIKPDSLNCCMMKFVASLCPELIAELEKEQEKQAKKKKRPVTVSLNGKTIRSTAKMSKYDSPLHIVSAYASEL
;
A
#
# COMPACT_ATOMS: atom_id res chain seq x y z
N MET A 1 -0.95 7.19 19.11
CA MET A 1 -1.71 7.84 18.03
C MET A 1 -1.30 7.22 16.71
N GLY A 2 -2.20 6.62 15.99
CA GLY A 2 -2.21 6.09 14.61
C GLY A 2 -0.93 5.73 13.83
N TRP A 3 0.19 6.35 14.10
CA TRP A 3 1.44 6.05 13.40
C TRP A 3 2.21 4.88 14.02
N GLU A 4 2.09 4.66 15.31
CA GLU A 4 2.73 3.53 16.00
C GLU A 4 2.10 2.23 15.52
N GLU A 5 0.77 2.20 15.43
CA GLU A 5 0.04 1.04 14.91
C GLU A 5 0.35 0.76 13.43
N LEU A 6 0.57 1.81 12.61
CA LEU A 6 1.01 1.64 11.23
C LEU A 6 2.42 1.05 11.17
N ILE A 7 3.33 1.56 12.02
CA ILE A 7 4.70 1.10 12.09
C ILE A 7 4.74 -0.38 12.49
N ASP A 8 4.00 -0.76 13.52
CA ASP A 8 3.91 -2.14 14.00
C ASP A 8 3.30 -3.06 12.93
N ALA A 9 2.24 -2.62 12.24
CA ALA A 9 1.66 -3.37 11.14
C ALA A 9 2.64 -3.59 9.99
N LEU A 10 3.49 -2.61 9.68
CA LEU A 10 4.50 -2.70 8.63
C LEU A 10 5.69 -3.59 9.00
N ASP A 11 5.92 -3.87 10.29
CA ASP A 11 6.98 -4.79 10.72
C ASP A 11 6.67 -6.27 10.36
N GLU A 12 5.40 -6.59 10.10
CA GLU A 12 4.97 -7.92 9.67
C GLU A 12 5.00 -8.11 8.13
N LEU A 13 5.50 -7.13 7.36
CA LEU A 13 5.53 -7.22 5.90
C LEU A 13 6.44 -8.34 5.41
N GLU A 14 5.87 -9.17 4.55
CA GLU A 14 6.60 -10.20 3.82
C GLU A 14 7.02 -9.70 2.43
N THR A 15 8.21 -10.08 2.02
CA THR A 15 8.77 -9.78 0.71
C THR A 15 8.83 -11.03 -0.17
N GLU A 16 8.79 -10.84 -1.49
CA GLU A 16 8.97 -11.94 -2.45
C GLU A 16 10.41 -12.43 -2.54
N VAL A 17 11.36 -11.54 -2.22
CA VAL A 17 12.79 -11.80 -2.28
C VAL A 17 13.42 -11.41 -0.96
N GLU A 18 14.39 -12.17 -0.50
CA GLU A 18 15.18 -11.85 0.69
C GLU A 18 15.92 -10.52 0.46
N TYR A 19 15.65 -9.55 1.33
CA TYR A 19 16.24 -8.21 1.28
C TYR A 19 16.88 -7.88 2.62
N ASP A 20 18.19 -7.66 2.60
CA ASP A 20 18.98 -7.45 3.81
C ASP A 20 18.78 -6.08 4.48
N GLY A 21 18.15 -5.13 3.76
CA GLY A 21 17.84 -3.81 4.31
C GLY A 21 19.04 -2.93 4.65
N TYR A 22 20.25 -3.30 4.22
CA TYR A 22 21.51 -2.69 4.67
C TYR A 22 21.56 -1.16 4.53
N PHE A 23 21.00 -0.60 3.45
CA PHE A 23 21.00 0.85 3.23
C PHE A 23 19.69 1.55 3.59
N CYS A 24 18.56 0.90 3.33
CA CYS A 24 17.23 1.45 3.54
C CYS A 24 16.27 0.29 3.73
N SER A 25 15.37 0.39 4.69
CA SER A 25 14.34 -0.63 4.87
C SER A 25 13.20 -0.43 3.85
N ILE A 26 12.51 -1.51 3.52
CA ILE A 26 11.30 -1.45 2.69
C ILE A 26 10.21 -0.65 3.42
N LYS A 27 10.11 -0.82 4.73
CA LYS A 27 9.24 -0.05 5.61
C LYS A 27 9.45 1.46 5.48
N ASP A 28 10.72 1.91 5.52
CA ASP A 28 11.06 3.33 5.36
C ASP A 28 10.58 3.88 4.02
N ALA A 29 10.78 3.12 2.94
CA ALA A 29 10.32 3.49 1.62
C ALA A 29 8.78 3.62 1.56
N ILE A 30 8.04 2.69 2.19
CA ILE A 30 6.58 2.74 2.27
C ILE A 30 6.12 3.97 3.02
N ILE A 31 6.70 4.25 4.18
CA ILE A 31 6.36 5.43 5.00
C ILE A 31 6.58 6.71 4.19
N ILE A 32 7.73 6.85 3.53
CA ILE A 32 8.05 8.03 2.71
C ILE A 32 7.06 8.18 1.56
N VAL A 33 6.74 7.11 0.84
CA VAL A 33 5.79 7.15 -0.28
C VAL A 33 4.38 7.47 0.20
N THR A 34 3.95 6.88 1.31
CA THR A 34 2.64 7.14 1.89
C THR A 34 2.48 8.60 2.32
N LEU A 35 3.43 9.12 3.09
CA LEU A 35 3.42 10.51 3.54
C LEU A 35 3.49 11.49 2.35
N GLY A 36 4.34 11.20 1.37
CA GLY A 36 4.42 12.01 0.16
C GLY A 36 3.12 12.02 -0.65
N SER A 37 2.44 10.87 -0.72
CA SER A 37 1.13 10.76 -1.37
C SER A 37 0.05 11.53 -0.61
N MET A 38 0.06 11.51 0.71
CA MET A 38 -0.84 12.31 1.55
C MET A 38 -0.62 13.82 1.36
N CYS A 39 0.62 14.23 1.03
CA CYS A 39 0.95 15.60 0.64
C CYS A 39 0.63 15.91 -0.84
N GLU A 40 -0.16 15.07 -1.50
CA GLU A 40 -0.57 15.21 -2.92
C GLU A 40 0.59 15.21 -3.92
N LEU A 41 1.75 14.66 -3.56
CA LEU A 41 2.90 14.54 -4.44
C LEU A 41 2.68 13.39 -5.43
N LYS A 42 2.44 13.71 -6.69
CA LYS A 42 2.01 12.75 -7.74
C LYS A 42 3.16 12.05 -8.46
N SER A 43 4.40 12.23 -8.07
CA SER A 43 5.53 11.57 -8.72
C SER A 43 6.62 11.21 -7.73
N VAL A 44 7.29 10.09 -7.99
CA VAL A 44 8.42 9.60 -7.18
C VAL A 44 9.53 10.65 -7.07
N MET A 45 9.79 11.40 -8.13
CA MET A 45 10.78 12.48 -8.12
C MET A 45 10.40 13.59 -7.13
N ARG A 46 9.13 14.00 -7.10
CA ARG A 46 8.65 15.01 -6.15
C ARG A 46 8.69 14.49 -4.72
N ILE A 47 8.30 13.24 -4.51
CA ILE A 47 8.35 12.59 -3.19
C ILE A 47 9.80 12.54 -2.70
N HIS A 48 10.74 12.11 -3.54
CA HIS A 48 12.16 12.07 -3.18
C HIS A 48 12.71 13.48 -2.88
N SER A 49 12.46 14.48 -3.75
CA SER A 49 12.89 15.86 -3.50
C SER A 49 12.31 16.42 -2.20
N TRP A 50 11.04 16.15 -1.92
CA TRP A 50 10.38 16.56 -0.68
C TRP A 50 11.02 15.89 0.53
N ALA A 51 11.21 14.57 0.51
CA ALA A 51 11.79 13.81 1.61
C ALA A 51 13.23 14.24 1.92
N THR A 52 14.01 14.65 0.91
CA THR A 52 15.40 15.10 1.08
C THR A 52 15.52 16.55 1.55
N THR A 53 14.43 17.31 1.67
CA THR A 53 14.50 18.65 2.26
C THR A 53 14.89 18.57 3.73
N SER A 54 15.67 19.54 4.20
CA SER A 54 16.21 19.55 5.58
C SER A 54 15.12 19.42 6.65
N THR A 55 13.97 20.08 6.46
CA THR A 55 12.86 20.04 7.42
C THR A 55 12.20 18.66 7.46
N VAL A 56 11.92 18.09 6.29
CA VAL A 56 11.23 16.79 6.20
C VAL A 56 12.18 15.67 6.63
N SER A 57 13.44 15.72 6.23
CA SER A 57 14.44 14.73 6.65
C SER A 57 14.59 14.68 8.17
N LYS A 58 14.60 15.83 8.86
CA LYS A 58 14.58 15.88 10.33
C LYS A 58 13.32 15.30 10.92
N PHE A 59 12.15 15.65 10.38
CA PHE A 59 10.87 15.11 10.81
C PHE A 59 10.83 13.58 10.64
N LEU A 60 11.28 13.05 9.51
CA LEU A 60 11.34 11.60 9.27
C LEU A 60 12.28 10.89 10.26
N ALA A 61 13.41 11.52 10.60
CA ALA A 61 14.35 10.96 11.58
C ALA A 61 13.77 10.97 13.00
N GLU A 62 13.14 12.07 13.41
CA GLU A 62 12.61 12.25 14.76
C GLU A 62 11.33 11.43 15.00
N SER A 63 10.44 11.37 14.01
CA SER A 63 9.12 10.73 14.16
C SER A 63 9.10 9.25 13.79
N PHE A 64 9.96 8.81 12.87
CA PHE A 64 9.95 7.45 12.31
C PHE A 64 11.30 6.75 12.40
N GLY A 65 12.34 7.40 12.92
CA GLY A 65 13.68 6.85 12.98
C GLY A 65 14.36 6.71 11.60
N ILE A 66 13.81 7.32 10.55
CA ILE A 66 14.32 7.23 9.18
C ILE A 66 15.47 8.20 9.00
N THR A 67 16.69 7.71 9.19
CA THR A 67 17.92 8.51 9.08
C THR A 67 18.49 8.53 7.66
N ARG A 68 18.06 7.60 6.80
CA ARG A 68 18.55 7.47 5.43
C ARG A 68 17.37 7.40 4.47
N ILE A 69 17.37 8.30 3.50
CA ILE A 69 16.34 8.33 2.47
C ILE A 69 16.83 7.54 1.27
N PRO A 70 16.05 6.56 0.77
CA PRO A 70 16.40 5.81 -0.43
C PRO A 70 16.66 6.73 -1.60
N CYS A 71 17.65 6.42 -2.45
CA CYS A 71 17.86 7.20 -3.65
C CYS A 71 16.65 7.12 -4.58
N TYR A 72 16.52 8.09 -5.46
CA TYR A 72 15.39 8.23 -6.39
C TYR A 72 15.04 6.94 -7.15
N GLY A 73 16.06 6.20 -7.65
CA GLY A 73 15.82 4.95 -8.38
C GLY A 73 15.32 3.80 -7.48
N ARG A 74 15.77 3.75 -6.23
CA ARG A 74 15.39 2.70 -5.28
C ARG A 74 14.03 2.91 -4.65
N LEU A 75 13.60 4.14 -4.51
CA LEU A 75 12.35 4.46 -3.82
C LEU A 75 11.12 3.74 -4.42
N PRO A 76 10.94 3.59 -5.74
CA PRO A 76 9.85 2.79 -6.31
C PRO A 76 10.15 1.29 -6.35
N GLU A 77 11.43 0.88 -6.34
CA GLU A 77 11.80 -0.53 -6.42
C GLU A 77 11.52 -1.28 -5.10
N LEU A 78 11.77 -0.64 -3.96
CA LEU A 78 11.62 -1.27 -2.66
C LEU A 78 10.17 -1.71 -2.37
N PRO A 79 9.13 -0.88 -2.56
CA PRO A 79 7.75 -1.32 -2.41
C PRO A 79 7.33 -2.44 -3.39
N ALA A 80 7.98 -2.52 -4.55
CA ALA A 80 7.69 -3.57 -5.53
C ALA A 80 8.15 -4.98 -5.10
N LEU A 81 8.99 -5.08 -4.07
CA LEU A 81 9.44 -6.36 -3.50
C LEU A 81 8.43 -6.97 -2.50
N ILE A 82 7.36 -6.24 -2.17
CA ILE A 82 6.38 -6.67 -1.17
C ILE A 82 5.38 -7.62 -1.82
N LYS A 83 5.01 -8.68 -1.10
CA LYS A 83 3.87 -9.50 -1.47
C LYS A 83 2.58 -8.68 -1.33
N PRO A 84 1.76 -8.54 -2.39
CA PRO A 84 0.54 -7.73 -2.34
C PRO A 84 -0.43 -8.13 -1.24
N ASP A 85 -0.57 -9.43 -0.99
CA ASP A 85 -1.46 -9.96 0.06
C ASP A 85 -0.97 -9.58 1.46
N SER A 86 0.35 -9.58 1.68
CA SER A 86 0.93 -9.16 2.95
C SER A 86 0.69 -7.67 3.21
N LEU A 87 0.89 -6.81 2.20
CA LEU A 87 0.60 -5.38 2.32
C LEU A 87 -0.88 -5.13 2.61
N ASN A 88 -1.77 -5.83 1.91
CA ASN A 88 -3.20 -5.71 2.13
C ASN A 88 -3.59 -6.12 3.57
N CYS A 89 -3.02 -7.22 4.07
CA CYS A 89 -3.24 -7.67 5.44
C CYS A 89 -2.78 -6.61 6.47
N CYS A 90 -1.59 -6.04 6.29
CA CYS A 90 -1.07 -4.98 7.16
C CYS A 90 -1.96 -3.73 7.13
N MET A 91 -2.39 -3.30 5.94
CA MET A 91 -3.30 -2.16 5.80
C MET A 91 -4.66 -2.41 6.45
N MET A 92 -5.23 -3.61 6.33
CA MET A 92 -6.48 -3.98 6.99
C MET A 92 -6.35 -3.97 8.52
N LYS A 93 -5.23 -4.48 9.07
CA LYS A 93 -4.95 -4.40 10.51
C LYS A 93 -4.86 -2.96 10.99
N PHE A 94 -4.16 -2.10 10.23
CA PHE A 94 -4.05 -0.69 10.53
C PHE A 94 -5.41 0.02 10.52
N VAL A 95 -6.23 -0.20 9.49
CA VAL A 95 -7.59 0.37 9.43
C VAL A 95 -8.46 -0.14 10.58
N ALA A 96 -8.34 -1.41 10.94
CA ALA A 96 -9.07 -2.00 12.06
C ALA A 96 -8.68 -1.36 13.40
N SER A 97 -7.42 -1.00 13.59
CA SER A 97 -6.95 -0.31 14.80
C SER A 97 -7.47 1.13 14.90
N LEU A 98 -7.55 1.83 13.77
CA LEU A 98 -8.02 3.22 13.72
C LEU A 98 -9.55 3.35 13.86
N CYS A 99 -10.28 2.41 13.28
CA CYS A 99 -11.73 2.47 13.18
C CYS A 99 -12.38 1.13 13.58
N PRO A 100 -12.27 0.70 14.84
CA PRO A 100 -12.84 -0.58 15.28
C PRO A 100 -14.37 -0.64 15.11
N GLU A 101 -15.05 0.50 15.20
CA GLU A 101 -16.48 0.61 14.97
C GLU A 101 -16.88 0.26 13.53
N LEU A 102 -16.06 0.71 12.55
CA LEU A 102 -16.28 0.42 11.13
C LEU A 102 -16.16 -1.08 10.85
N ILE A 103 -15.19 -1.76 11.46
CA ILE A 103 -15.04 -3.22 11.32
C ILE A 103 -16.24 -3.94 11.93
N ALA A 104 -16.66 -3.54 13.12
CA ALA A 104 -17.85 -4.13 13.78
C ALA A 104 -19.15 -3.92 12.96
N GLU A 105 -19.26 -2.80 12.23
CA GLU A 105 -20.38 -2.57 11.32
C GLU A 105 -20.31 -3.44 10.07
N LEU A 106 -19.12 -3.57 9.46
CA LEU A 106 -18.89 -4.43 8.29
C LEU A 106 -19.15 -5.90 8.62
N GLU A 107 -18.71 -6.40 9.78
CA GLU A 107 -18.99 -7.75 10.25
C GLU A 107 -20.50 -7.99 10.43
N LYS A 108 -21.21 -7.04 11.04
CA LYS A 108 -22.69 -7.11 11.20
C LYS A 108 -23.42 -7.10 9.86
N GLU A 109 -22.92 -6.33 8.88
CA GLU A 109 -23.47 -6.33 7.55
C GLU A 109 -23.21 -7.64 6.81
N GLN A 110 -22.00 -8.21 6.92
CA GLN A 110 -21.69 -9.52 6.36
C GLN A 110 -22.55 -10.64 6.98
N GLU A 111 -22.78 -10.63 8.28
CA GLU A 111 -23.69 -11.57 8.93
C GLU A 111 -25.14 -11.40 8.47
N LYS A 112 -25.61 -10.17 8.27
CA LYS A 112 -26.95 -9.89 7.73
C LYS A 112 -27.09 -10.36 6.28
N GLN A 113 -26.05 -10.20 5.47
CA GLN A 113 -26.02 -10.66 4.07
C GLN A 113 -25.95 -12.20 4.00
N ALA A 114 -25.20 -12.86 4.87
CA ALA A 114 -25.17 -14.33 4.94
C ALA A 114 -26.54 -14.93 5.32
N LYS A 115 -27.38 -14.21 6.07
CA LYS A 115 -28.74 -14.63 6.45
C LYS A 115 -29.81 -14.26 5.41
N LYS A 116 -29.52 -13.34 4.49
CA LYS A 116 -30.44 -13.01 3.38
C LYS A 116 -30.23 -14.00 2.23
N LYS A 117 -31.31 -14.71 1.86
CA LYS A 117 -31.36 -15.58 0.68
C LYS A 117 -30.73 -14.84 -0.51
N LYS A 118 -29.84 -15.56 -1.23
CA LYS A 118 -29.12 -15.13 -2.42
C LYS A 118 -29.99 -14.24 -3.35
N ARG A 119 -29.80 -12.94 -3.27
CA ARG A 119 -30.25 -12.03 -4.33
C ARG A 119 -29.24 -12.12 -5.48
N PRO A 120 -29.67 -11.99 -6.73
CA PRO A 120 -28.73 -11.94 -7.83
C PRO A 120 -27.80 -10.75 -7.64
N VAL A 121 -26.50 -11.03 -7.56
CA VAL A 121 -25.47 -9.99 -7.45
C VAL A 121 -25.04 -9.65 -8.87
N THR A 122 -25.16 -8.38 -9.24
CA THR A 122 -24.62 -7.92 -10.52
C THR A 122 -23.13 -7.66 -10.33
N VAL A 123 -22.30 -8.40 -11.04
CA VAL A 123 -20.84 -8.21 -11.05
C VAL A 123 -20.46 -7.45 -12.32
N SER A 124 -20.02 -6.21 -12.15
CA SER A 124 -19.45 -5.44 -13.25
C SER A 124 -17.94 -5.65 -13.31
N LEU A 125 -17.46 -6.17 -14.43
CA LEU A 125 -16.05 -6.39 -14.70
C LEU A 125 -15.52 -5.25 -15.58
N ASN A 126 -14.48 -4.58 -15.11
CA ASN A 126 -13.75 -3.59 -15.89
C ASN A 126 -12.30 -4.02 -16.05
N GLY A 127 -11.84 -4.15 -17.28
CA GLY A 127 -10.47 -4.53 -17.59
C GLY A 127 -9.69 -3.36 -18.20
N LYS A 128 -8.50 -3.09 -17.69
CA LYS A 128 -7.58 -2.09 -18.24
C LYS A 128 -6.24 -2.74 -18.54
N THR A 129 -5.76 -2.56 -19.78
CA THR A 129 -4.43 -3.00 -20.20
C THR A 129 -3.45 -1.85 -20.09
N ILE A 130 -2.39 -2.02 -19.31
CA ILE A 130 -1.31 -1.04 -19.21
C ILE A 130 -0.23 -1.40 -20.24
N ARG A 131 -0.34 -0.84 -21.44
CA ARG A 131 0.53 -1.18 -22.58
C ARG A 131 2.01 -0.87 -22.34
N SER A 132 2.33 0.15 -21.53
CA SER A 132 3.71 0.50 -21.20
C SER A 132 4.46 -0.59 -20.43
N THR A 133 3.76 -1.50 -19.78
CA THR A 133 4.37 -2.58 -18.98
C THR A 133 4.85 -3.76 -19.84
N ALA A 134 4.45 -3.85 -21.11
CA ALA A 134 4.91 -4.91 -22.01
C ALA A 134 6.44 -4.95 -22.16
N LYS A 135 7.09 -3.77 -22.15
CA LYS A 135 8.55 -3.64 -22.22
C LYS A 135 9.28 -3.98 -20.92
N MET A 136 8.58 -4.05 -19.80
CA MET A 136 9.12 -4.31 -18.46
C MET A 136 8.78 -5.71 -17.97
N SER A 137 7.90 -6.41 -18.67
CA SER A 137 7.42 -7.74 -18.29
C SER A 137 8.39 -8.80 -18.76
N LYS A 138 8.69 -9.76 -17.89
CA LYS A 138 9.46 -10.97 -18.19
C LYS A 138 8.80 -11.87 -19.27
N TYR A 139 7.55 -11.59 -19.62
CA TYR A 139 6.69 -12.40 -20.49
C TYR A 139 6.25 -11.71 -21.79
N ASP A 140 6.86 -10.58 -22.17
CA ASP A 140 6.51 -9.78 -23.37
C ASP A 140 5.01 -9.45 -23.51
N SER A 141 4.27 -9.51 -22.42
CA SER A 141 2.84 -9.21 -22.39
C SER A 141 2.54 -8.01 -21.50
N PRO A 142 1.61 -7.14 -21.90
CA PRO A 142 1.22 -6.01 -21.06
C PRO A 142 0.45 -6.48 -19.82
N LEU A 143 0.61 -5.75 -18.72
CA LEU A 143 -0.16 -5.99 -17.51
C LEU A 143 -1.65 -5.70 -17.75
N HIS A 144 -2.50 -6.66 -17.41
CA HIS A 144 -3.95 -6.52 -17.42
C HIS A 144 -4.46 -6.35 -15.99
N ILE A 145 -5.10 -5.23 -15.71
CA ILE A 145 -5.79 -5.00 -14.44
C ILE A 145 -7.26 -5.25 -14.66
N VAL A 146 -7.82 -6.17 -13.89
CA VAL A 146 -9.26 -6.44 -13.88
C VAL A 146 -9.82 -6.01 -12.53
N SER A 147 -10.76 -5.07 -12.57
CA SER A 147 -11.50 -4.64 -11.38
C SER A 147 -12.91 -5.23 -11.45
N ALA A 148 -13.34 -5.85 -10.37
CA ALA A 148 -14.68 -6.37 -10.22
C ALA A 148 -15.44 -5.59 -9.15
N TYR A 149 -16.63 -5.10 -9.51
CA TYR A 149 -17.53 -4.44 -8.58
C TYR A 149 -18.79 -5.28 -8.47
N ALA A 150 -19.15 -5.67 -7.27
CA ALA A 150 -20.42 -6.32 -7.00
C ALA A 150 -21.38 -5.30 -6.39
N SER A 151 -22.58 -5.18 -6.98
CA SER A 151 -23.67 -4.37 -6.42
C SER A 151 -24.89 -5.26 -6.19
N GLU A 152 -25.49 -5.12 -5.04
CA GLU A 152 -26.81 -5.69 -4.78
C GLU A 152 -27.89 -4.75 -5.38
N LEU A 153 -28.81 -5.34 -6.13
CA LEU A 153 -30.03 -4.67 -6.61
C LEU A 153 -31.14 -4.78 -5.58
#